data_4a620b36b5a36a9c09fbde18e1f995eb
#
_entry.id   4a620b36b5a36a9c09fbde18e1f995eb
#
_cell.length_a   1.000
_cell.length_b   1.000
_cell.length_c   1.000
_cell.angle_alpha   90.00
_cell.angle_beta   90.00
_cell.angle_gamma   90.00
#
_symmetry.space_group_name_H-M   'P 1'
#
loop_
_entity.id
_entity.type
_entity.pdbx_description
1 polymer ?
#
loop_
_entity_poly.entity_id
_entity_poly.type
_entity_poly.pdbx_seq_one_letter_code
_entity_poly.pdbx_strand_id
1 'polypeptide(L)'
;MGAYFLKKQARSPILEGFGRNIYALLSFSGQQYFIIAVCIYHFLLGNPSNFMNNDPNNHPLPGNFLGTIYKGGIIVPVIQTLLLTVLALSIERYFALRSAFGKGSLAKFVANIKAALAAGDIKKAQEICDKQRGSVANVVTSTLRKYEEMEKNTSLPKEQKLLAIQKELEEATALEMPMMQQNLPIIATITTLGTLMGLLGTVIGMIRSFAALSAGGGADSMALSQGISEALINTAFGILTGALAVISYNYFTNKIDKLTYGLDEVGFSIVQTFAATH
;
A
#
# COMPACT_ATOMS: atom_id res chain seq x y z
N MET A 1 -3.24 35.01 -9.00
CA MET A 1 -4.67 34.74 -8.68
C MET A 1 -5.04 33.25 -8.79
N GLY A 2 -4.29 32.42 -9.51
CA GLY A 2 -4.57 30.98 -9.67
C GLY A 2 -4.35 30.09 -8.43
N ALA A 3 -3.38 30.42 -7.57
CA ALA A 3 -3.02 29.58 -6.41
C ALA A 3 -4.06 29.59 -5.26
N TYR A 4 -4.92 30.60 -5.19
CA TYR A 4 -5.95 30.73 -4.16
C TYR A 4 -7.22 29.92 -4.49
N PHE A 5 -7.48 29.67 -5.78
CA PHE A 5 -8.62 28.89 -6.25
C PHE A 5 -8.42 27.38 -6.12
N LEU A 6 -7.20 26.88 -6.26
CA LEU A 6 -6.85 25.45 -6.11
C LEU A 6 -7.01 24.96 -4.66
N LYS A 7 -6.98 25.85 -3.69
CA LYS A 7 -7.09 25.49 -2.25
C LYS A 7 -8.51 25.26 -1.77
N LYS A 8 -9.54 25.60 -2.56
CA LYS A 8 -10.96 25.49 -2.19
C LYS A 8 -11.71 24.35 -2.86
N GLN A 9 -11.05 23.58 -3.73
CA GLN A 9 -11.68 22.53 -4.51
C GLN A 9 -11.49 21.16 -3.85
N ALA A 10 -12.47 20.85 -3.03
CA ALA A 10 -12.99 19.52 -2.70
C ALA A 10 -12.00 18.43 -2.25
N ARG A 11 -11.13 18.72 -1.31
CA ARG A 11 -10.72 17.66 -0.38
C ARG A 11 -11.93 17.41 0.53
N SER A 12 -12.53 16.24 0.43
CA SER A 12 -13.58 15.89 1.39
C SER A 12 -12.96 16.00 2.80
N PRO A 13 -13.58 16.71 3.77
CA PRO A 13 -13.04 16.86 5.12
C PRO A 13 -12.77 15.52 5.80
N ILE A 14 -13.47 14.46 5.36
CA ILE A 14 -13.31 13.10 5.83
C ILE A 14 -11.98 12.49 5.35
N LEU A 15 -11.55 12.75 4.10
CA LEU A 15 -10.28 12.25 3.56
C LEU A 15 -9.07 13.01 4.14
N GLU A 16 -9.20 14.32 4.38
CA GLU A 16 -8.15 15.10 5.07
C GLU A 16 -7.98 14.69 6.54
N GLY A 17 -9.08 14.44 7.25
CA GLY A 17 -9.05 13.99 8.64
C GLY A 17 -8.52 12.56 8.77
N PHE A 18 -8.98 11.65 7.93
CA PHE A 18 -8.58 10.25 7.94
C PHE A 18 -7.14 10.07 7.43
N GLY A 19 -6.77 10.72 6.32
CA GLY A 19 -5.41 10.72 5.80
C GLY A 19 -4.42 11.33 6.79
N ARG A 20 -4.69 12.52 7.31
CA ARG A 20 -3.79 13.23 8.25
C ARG A 20 -3.58 12.47 9.55
N ASN A 21 -4.60 11.82 10.10
CA ASN A 21 -4.48 11.01 11.30
C ASN A 21 -3.75 9.68 11.02
N ILE A 22 -3.97 9.05 9.87
CA ILE A 22 -3.22 7.86 9.45
C ILE A 22 -1.78 8.23 9.07
N TYR A 23 -1.54 9.37 8.42
CA TYR A 23 -0.17 9.85 8.14
C TYR A 23 0.61 10.20 9.41
N ALA A 24 -0.02 10.81 10.39
CA ALA A 24 0.58 11.02 11.70
C ALA A 24 0.86 9.68 12.41
N LEU A 25 -0.03 8.72 12.31
CA LEU A 25 0.17 7.34 12.80
C LEU A 25 1.30 6.61 12.05
N LEU A 26 1.43 6.78 10.73
CA LEU A 26 2.40 6.06 9.90
C LEU A 26 3.78 6.73 9.86
N SER A 27 3.90 8.05 9.97
CA SER A 27 5.19 8.75 10.05
C SER A 27 5.88 8.59 11.42
N PHE A 28 5.11 8.38 12.48
CA PHE A 28 5.59 7.88 13.78
C PHE A 28 5.81 6.36 13.78
N SER A 29 5.44 5.65 12.72
CA SER A 29 5.06 4.25 12.78
C SER A 29 6.21 3.25 12.72
N GLY A 30 7.31 3.52 12.08
CA GLY A 30 8.41 2.54 12.03
C GLY A 30 8.94 2.22 13.44
N GLN A 31 9.11 3.27 14.25
CA GLN A 31 9.55 3.13 15.64
C GLN A 31 8.48 2.48 16.53
N GLN A 32 7.21 2.81 16.31
CA GLN A 32 6.09 2.21 17.04
C GLN A 32 5.91 0.73 16.70
N TYR A 33 5.99 0.34 15.43
CA TYR A 33 5.91 -1.08 15.04
C TYR A 33 7.07 -1.88 15.61
N PHE A 34 8.27 -1.29 15.70
CA PHE A 34 9.40 -1.93 16.35
C PHE A 34 9.15 -2.13 17.85
N ILE A 35 8.66 -1.11 18.55
CA ILE A 35 8.31 -1.22 19.98
C ILE A 35 7.23 -2.28 20.18
N ILE A 36 6.18 -2.29 19.35
CA ILE A 36 5.12 -3.30 19.40
C ILE A 36 5.69 -4.69 19.14
N ALA A 37 6.56 -4.85 18.16
CA ALA A 37 7.22 -6.12 17.86
C ALA A 37 8.07 -6.62 19.03
N VAL A 38 8.84 -5.73 19.67
CA VAL A 38 9.63 -6.06 20.86
C VAL A 38 8.72 -6.45 22.03
N CYS A 39 7.60 -5.73 22.24
CA CYS A 39 6.61 -6.11 23.26
C CYS A 39 5.99 -7.48 22.98
N ILE A 40 5.59 -7.76 21.75
CA ILE A 40 5.07 -9.07 21.34
C ILE A 40 6.14 -10.14 21.57
N TYR A 41 7.37 -9.86 21.18
CA TYR A 41 8.48 -10.80 21.36
C TYR A 41 8.69 -11.17 22.83
N HIS A 42 8.78 -10.18 23.73
CA HIS A 42 9.06 -10.44 25.14
C HIS A 42 7.85 -10.95 25.92
N PHE A 43 6.68 -10.32 25.75
CA PHE A 43 5.52 -10.62 26.60
C PHE A 43 4.66 -11.76 26.07
N LEU A 44 4.53 -11.92 24.74
CA LEU A 44 3.69 -12.96 24.15
C LEU A 44 4.53 -14.20 23.80
N LEU A 45 5.58 -14.04 23.01
CA LEU A 45 6.42 -15.14 22.54
C LEU A 45 7.32 -15.66 23.66
N GLY A 46 7.93 -14.77 24.43
CA GLY A 46 8.80 -15.06 25.55
C GLY A 46 8.06 -15.37 26.87
N ASN A 47 6.74 -15.53 26.84
CA ASN A 47 5.99 -15.87 28.04
C ASN A 47 6.47 -17.22 28.61
N PRO A 48 6.79 -17.32 29.91
CA PRO A 48 7.23 -18.57 30.57
C PRO A 48 6.34 -19.76 30.26
N SER A 49 5.03 -19.59 30.16
CA SER A 49 4.07 -20.64 29.85
C SER A 49 4.28 -21.33 28.48
N ASN A 50 5.09 -20.75 27.59
CA ASN A 50 5.41 -21.33 26.29
C ASN A 50 6.56 -22.35 26.34
N PHE A 51 7.23 -22.48 27.50
CA PHE A 51 8.47 -23.24 27.64
C PHE A 51 8.36 -24.32 28.72
N MET A 52 9.20 -25.36 28.63
CA MET A 52 9.34 -26.37 29.62
C MET A 52 9.83 -25.78 30.95
N ASN A 53 9.27 -26.25 32.07
CA ASN A 53 9.55 -25.75 33.42
C ASN A 53 9.27 -24.25 33.63
N ASN A 54 8.45 -23.64 32.78
CA ASN A 54 8.18 -22.19 32.77
C ASN A 54 9.44 -21.32 32.71
N ASP A 55 10.48 -21.79 32.02
CA ASP A 55 11.73 -21.05 31.82
C ASP A 55 11.97 -20.78 30.32
N PRO A 56 11.99 -19.50 29.88
CA PRO A 56 12.26 -19.15 28.50
C PRO A 56 13.63 -19.62 27.96
N ASN A 57 14.57 -19.98 28.82
CA ASN A 57 15.84 -20.55 28.42
C ASN A 57 15.71 -22.02 27.99
N ASN A 58 14.71 -22.73 28.46
CA ASN A 58 14.45 -24.13 28.12
C ASN A 58 13.81 -24.28 26.74
N HIS A 59 13.61 -25.52 26.30
CA HIS A 59 12.92 -25.83 25.06
C HIS A 59 11.46 -25.37 25.09
N PRO A 60 10.91 -24.94 23.95
CA PRO A 60 9.47 -24.72 23.82
C PRO A 60 8.69 -25.99 24.14
N LEU A 61 7.48 -25.84 24.67
CA LEU A 61 6.58 -26.96 24.81
C LEU A 61 6.31 -27.62 23.46
N PRO A 62 6.23 -28.95 23.36
CA PRO A 62 5.95 -29.63 22.10
C PRO A 62 4.66 -29.09 21.46
N GLY A 63 4.77 -28.63 20.19
CA GLY A 63 3.67 -28.03 19.44
C GLY A 63 3.36 -26.57 19.75
N ASN A 64 4.10 -25.93 20.67
CA ASN A 64 3.92 -24.50 20.95
C ASN A 64 4.71 -23.65 19.94
N PHE A 65 3.97 -23.07 18.97
CA PHE A 65 4.54 -22.20 17.93
C PHE A 65 5.11 -20.90 18.50
N LEU A 66 4.51 -20.32 19.55
CA LEU A 66 4.94 -19.05 20.11
C LEU A 66 6.34 -19.17 20.74
N GLY A 67 6.55 -20.18 21.56
CA GLY A 67 7.87 -20.47 22.12
C GLY A 67 8.91 -20.83 21.05
N THR A 68 8.49 -21.56 20.00
CA THR A 68 9.37 -21.89 18.88
C THR A 68 9.83 -20.62 18.15
N ILE A 69 8.93 -19.69 17.88
CA ILE A 69 9.27 -18.40 17.24
C ILE A 69 10.21 -17.57 18.12
N TYR A 70 9.98 -17.53 19.45
CA TYR A 70 10.87 -16.84 20.39
C TYR A 70 12.32 -17.30 20.27
N LYS A 71 12.53 -18.61 20.04
CA LYS A 71 13.86 -19.19 19.84
C LYS A 71 14.57 -18.76 18.56
N GLY A 72 13.90 -18.04 17.66
CA GLY A 72 14.55 -17.37 16.52
C GLY A 72 15.45 -16.19 16.89
N GLY A 73 15.48 -15.80 18.18
CA GLY A 73 16.45 -14.84 18.71
C GLY A 73 16.18 -13.38 18.32
N ILE A 74 17.24 -12.56 18.32
CA ILE A 74 17.19 -11.10 18.17
C ILE A 74 16.69 -10.63 16.78
N ILE A 75 16.75 -11.47 15.77
CA ILE A 75 16.31 -11.14 14.41
C ILE A 75 14.78 -11.19 14.32
N VAL A 76 14.11 -11.98 15.15
CA VAL A 76 12.64 -12.11 15.13
C VAL A 76 11.91 -10.78 15.30
N PRO A 77 12.21 -9.93 16.29
CA PRO A 77 11.57 -8.61 16.41
C PRO A 77 11.73 -7.73 15.17
N VAL A 78 12.86 -7.83 14.46
CA VAL A 78 13.10 -7.07 13.22
C VAL A 78 12.17 -7.57 12.11
N ILE A 79 12.11 -8.89 11.89
CA ILE A 79 11.21 -9.48 10.89
C ILE A 79 9.74 -9.22 11.25
N GLN A 80 9.37 -9.30 12.53
CA GLN A 80 8.02 -8.95 13.00
C GLN A 80 7.67 -7.49 12.72
N THR A 81 8.61 -6.58 12.87
CA THR A 81 8.41 -5.16 12.53
C THR A 81 8.07 -5.01 11.05
N LEU A 82 8.81 -5.67 10.16
CA LEU A 82 8.54 -5.67 8.73
C LEU A 82 7.15 -6.25 8.42
N LEU A 83 6.80 -7.37 9.05
CA LEU A 83 5.48 -7.99 8.89
C LEU A 83 4.35 -7.07 9.34
N LEU A 84 4.46 -6.47 10.52
CA LEU A 84 3.47 -5.53 11.04
C LEU A 84 3.34 -4.30 10.13
N THR A 85 4.45 -3.81 9.60
CA THR A 85 4.46 -2.70 8.64
C THR A 85 3.70 -3.07 7.36
N VAL A 86 3.94 -4.24 6.78
CA VAL A 86 3.21 -4.72 5.59
C VAL A 86 1.71 -4.81 5.87
N LEU A 87 1.31 -5.39 7.00
CA LEU A 87 -0.10 -5.52 7.36
C LEU A 87 -0.77 -4.16 7.54
N ALA A 88 -0.13 -3.25 8.28
CA ALA A 88 -0.67 -1.91 8.52
C ALA A 88 -0.79 -1.09 7.24
N LEU A 89 0.26 -1.09 6.39
CA LEU A 89 0.24 -0.40 5.10
C LEU A 89 -0.78 -1.02 4.14
N SER A 90 -0.97 -2.34 4.17
CA SER A 90 -1.98 -3.02 3.35
C SER A 90 -3.40 -2.60 3.75
N ILE A 91 -3.67 -2.52 5.05
CA ILE A 91 -4.97 -2.06 5.56
C ILE A 91 -5.20 -0.59 5.16
N GLU A 92 -4.20 0.25 5.34
CA GLU A 92 -4.27 1.67 4.97
C GLU A 92 -4.52 1.82 3.46
N ARG A 93 -3.77 1.11 2.61
CA ARG A 93 -3.95 1.14 1.15
C ARG A 93 -5.32 0.65 0.72
N TYR A 94 -5.85 -0.39 1.35
CA TYR A 94 -7.19 -0.87 1.07
C TYR A 94 -8.24 0.23 1.26
N PHE A 95 -8.20 0.96 2.37
CA PHE A 95 -9.15 2.05 2.62
C PHE A 95 -8.90 3.26 1.72
N ALA A 96 -7.65 3.63 1.48
CA ALA A 96 -7.29 4.73 0.60
C ALA A 96 -7.78 4.50 -0.84
N LEU A 97 -7.52 3.33 -1.41
CA LEU A 97 -7.99 2.98 -2.74
C LEU A 97 -9.51 2.84 -2.82
N ARG A 98 -10.15 2.27 -1.80
CA ARG A 98 -11.62 2.22 -1.75
C ARG A 98 -12.22 3.62 -1.81
N SER A 99 -11.60 4.60 -1.16
CA SER A 99 -12.00 6.00 -1.24
C SER A 99 -11.72 6.62 -2.60
N ALA A 100 -10.59 6.30 -3.23
CA ALA A 100 -10.22 6.80 -4.55
C ALA A 100 -11.17 6.32 -5.66
N PHE A 101 -11.63 5.07 -5.58
CA PHE A 101 -12.66 4.53 -6.49
C PHE A 101 -14.03 5.21 -6.33
N GLY A 102 -14.30 5.82 -5.17
CA GLY A 102 -15.57 6.47 -4.87
C GLY A 102 -16.72 5.49 -4.61
N LYS A 103 -17.94 5.94 -4.88
CA LYS A 103 -19.17 5.18 -4.62
C LYS A 103 -19.61 4.39 -5.85
N GLY A 104 -19.61 3.08 -5.76
CA GLY A 104 -20.13 2.21 -6.82
C GLY A 104 -19.05 1.54 -7.67
N SER A 105 -19.45 1.03 -8.83
CA SER A 105 -18.57 0.31 -9.76
C SER A 105 -17.93 1.26 -10.75
N LEU A 106 -16.60 1.21 -10.88
CA LEU A 106 -15.86 1.98 -11.89
C LEU A 106 -16.37 1.72 -13.30
N ALA A 107 -16.63 0.46 -13.66
CA ALA A 107 -17.12 0.11 -14.98
C ALA A 107 -18.48 0.75 -15.29
N LYS A 108 -19.40 0.79 -14.30
CA LYS A 108 -20.68 1.46 -14.46
C LYS A 108 -20.52 2.98 -14.57
N PHE A 109 -19.61 3.56 -13.80
CA PHE A 109 -19.27 4.98 -13.88
C PHE A 109 -18.78 5.35 -15.28
N VAL A 110 -17.78 4.63 -15.79
CA VAL A 110 -17.22 4.83 -17.14
C VAL A 110 -18.33 4.72 -18.20
N ALA A 111 -19.14 3.67 -18.15
CA ALA A 111 -20.25 3.47 -19.11
C ALA A 111 -21.28 4.61 -19.05
N ASN A 112 -21.64 5.07 -17.86
CA ASN A 112 -22.61 6.15 -17.68
C ASN A 112 -22.07 7.51 -18.19
N ILE A 113 -20.79 7.81 -17.93
CA ILE A 113 -20.14 9.01 -18.47
C ILE A 113 -20.12 8.97 -19.99
N LYS A 114 -19.71 7.84 -20.60
CA LYS A 114 -19.68 7.67 -22.05
C LYS A 114 -21.09 7.85 -22.66
N ALA A 115 -22.12 7.31 -22.04
CA ALA A 115 -23.52 7.47 -22.49
C ALA A 115 -23.99 8.93 -22.40
N ALA A 116 -23.63 9.65 -21.32
CA ALA A 116 -23.96 11.07 -21.17
C ALA A 116 -23.25 11.94 -22.23
N LEU A 117 -21.97 11.67 -22.49
CA LEU A 117 -21.16 12.34 -23.50
C LEU A 117 -21.72 12.08 -24.92
N ALA A 118 -22.08 10.85 -25.24
CA ALA A 118 -22.67 10.49 -26.53
C ALA A 118 -24.05 11.19 -26.77
N ALA A 119 -24.79 11.50 -25.70
CA ALA A 119 -26.00 12.28 -25.75
C ALA A 119 -25.76 13.80 -25.77
N GLY A 120 -24.55 14.28 -25.70
CA GLY A 120 -24.19 15.71 -25.59
C GLY A 120 -24.58 16.36 -24.26
N ASP A 121 -24.90 15.56 -23.23
CA ASP A 121 -25.36 16.05 -21.92
C ASP A 121 -24.22 16.13 -20.91
N ILE A 122 -23.46 17.23 -21.01
CA ILE A 122 -22.32 17.49 -20.10
C ILE A 122 -22.77 17.70 -18.67
N LYS A 123 -23.96 18.29 -18.45
CA LYS A 123 -24.50 18.48 -17.08
C LYS A 123 -24.77 17.15 -16.41
N LYS A 124 -25.35 16.21 -17.13
CA LYS A 124 -25.59 14.85 -16.62
C LYS A 124 -24.26 14.11 -16.32
N ALA A 125 -23.23 14.32 -17.14
CA ALA A 125 -21.91 13.76 -16.87
C ALA A 125 -21.34 14.33 -15.57
N GLN A 126 -21.50 15.63 -15.28
CA GLN A 126 -21.09 16.24 -14.01
C GLN A 126 -21.88 15.69 -12.82
N GLU A 127 -23.19 15.52 -12.93
CA GLU A 127 -24.01 14.90 -11.87
C GLU A 127 -23.57 13.46 -11.54
N ILE A 128 -23.16 12.71 -12.57
CA ILE A 128 -22.64 11.35 -12.39
C ILE A 128 -21.33 11.39 -11.58
N CYS A 129 -20.44 12.37 -11.86
CA CYS A 129 -19.20 12.57 -11.10
C CYS A 129 -19.50 12.95 -9.64
N ASP A 130 -20.46 13.84 -9.38
CA ASP A 130 -20.85 14.27 -8.04
C ASP A 130 -21.41 13.11 -7.19
N LYS A 131 -22.09 12.16 -7.83
CA LYS A 131 -22.58 10.93 -7.19
C LYS A 131 -21.48 9.93 -6.92
N GLN A 132 -20.52 9.77 -7.85
CA GLN A 132 -19.42 8.81 -7.75
C GLN A 132 -18.47 9.20 -6.65
N ARG A 133 -18.01 10.45 -6.62
CA ARG A 133 -16.96 10.98 -5.72
C ARG A 133 -15.64 10.22 -5.84
N GLY A 134 -14.61 10.68 -5.12
CA GLY A 134 -13.28 10.08 -5.13
C GLY A 134 -12.40 10.63 -6.26
N SER A 135 -11.16 10.14 -6.32
CA SER A 135 -10.12 10.65 -7.24
C SER A 135 -10.52 10.53 -8.71
N VAL A 136 -11.19 9.43 -9.09
CA VAL A 136 -11.68 9.25 -10.46
C VAL A 136 -12.67 10.33 -10.86
N ALA A 137 -13.64 10.60 -10.00
CA ALA A 137 -14.63 11.64 -10.26
C ALA A 137 -13.99 13.04 -10.32
N ASN A 138 -12.99 13.31 -9.48
CA ASN A 138 -12.27 14.58 -9.49
C ASN A 138 -11.57 14.85 -10.83
N VAL A 139 -10.84 13.86 -11.35
CA VAL A 139 -10.14 13.96 -12.64
C VAL A 139 -11.14 14.21 -13.77
N VAL A 140 -12.21 13.41 -13.83
CA VAL A 140 -13.24 13.55 -14.88
C VAL A 140 -13.94 14.91 -14.77
N THR A 141 -14.25 15.38 -13.55
CA THR A 141 -14.89 16.71 -13.34
C THR A 141 -13.97 17.85 -13.80
N SER A 142 -12.66 17.80 -13.50
CA SER A 142 -11.69 18.78 -14.00
C SER A 142 -11.69 18.82 -15.52
N THR A 143 -11.62 17.63 -16.14
CA THR A 143 -11.60 17.52 -17.61
C THR A 143 -12.91 18.02 -18.25
N LEU A 144 -14.08 17.70 -17.68
CA LEU A 144 -15.37 18.19 -18.16
C LEU A 144 -15.51 19.70 -18.02
N ARG A 145 -14.98 20.27 -16.95
CA ARG A 145 -14.94 21.72 -16.76
C ARG A 145 -14.08 22.40 -17.80
N LYS A 146 -12.93 21.78 -18.14
CA LYS A 146 -12.08 22.28 -19.23
C LYS A 146 -12.76 22.16 -20.59
N TYR A 147 -13.53 21.10 -20.81
CA TYR A 147 -14.37 20.93 -21.99
C TYR A 147 -15.34 22.13 -22.15
N GLU A 148 -16.11 22.47 -21.10
CA GLU A 148 -17.05 23.60 -21.12
C GLU A 148 -16.35 24.96 -21.34
N GLU A 149 -15.15 25.15 -20.77
CA GLU A 149 -14.35 26.34 -20.97
C GLU A 149 -13.94 26.49 -22.45
N MET A 150 -13.49 25.39 -23.06
CA MET A 150 -13.05 25.37 -24.45
C MET A 150 -14.23 25.48 -25.43
N GLU A 151 -15.40 24.99 -25.07
CA GLU A 151 -16.62 25.16 -25.84
C GLU A 151 -17.00 26.65 -25.95
N LYS A 152 -16.93 27.39 -24.85
CA LYS A 152 -17.24 28.82 -24.79
C LYS A 152 -16.15 29.72 -25.39
N ASN A 153 -14.94 29.20 -25.59
CA ASN A 153 -13.84 29.96 -26.12
C ASN A 153 -13.92 30.05 -27.66
N THR A 154 -14.09 31.25 -28.19
CA THR A 154 -14.16 31.50 -29.65
C THR A 154 -12.83 31.88 -30.24
N SER A 155 -11.78 32.17 -29.44
CA SER A 155 -10.51 32.69 -29.90
C SER A 155 -9.49 31.61 -30.30
N LEU A 156 -9.65 30.39 -29.83
CA LEU A 156 -8.69 29.31 -30.09
C LEU A 156 -9.15 28.40 -31.23
N PRO A 157 -8.23 27.92 -32.09
CA PRO A 157 -8.53 26.93 -33.10
C PRO A 157 -8.86 25.56 -32.42
N LYS A 158 -9.65 24.73 -33.14
CA LYS A 158 -10.10 23.41 -32.66
C LYS A 158 -8.98 22.54 -32.11
N GLU A 159 -7.85 22.48 -32.81
CA GLU A 159 -6.70 21.65 -32.40
C GLU A 159 -6.13 22.09 -31.05
N GLN A 160 -6.02 23.40 -30.80
CA GLN A 160 -5.54 23.92 -29.53
C GLN A 160 -6.54 23.67 -28.38
N LYS A 161 -7.84 23.69 -28.65
CA LYS A 161 -8.87 23.32 -27.66
C LYS A 161 -8.79 21.85 -27.27
N LEU A 162 -8.63 20.96 -28.25
CA LEU A 162 -8.43 19.51 -27.99
C LEU A 162 -7.20 19.26 -27.16
N LEU A 163 -6.08 19.89 -27.50
CA LEU A 163 -4.83 19.78 -26.74
C LEU A 163 -4.99 20.30 -25.30
N ALA A 164 -5.73 21.39 -25.10
CA ALA A 164 -5.98 21.95 -23.77
C ALA A 164 -6.83 20.99 -22.89
N ILE A 165 -7.83 20.30 -23.47
CA ILE A 165 -8.65 19.31 -22.76
C ILE A 165 -7.80 18.08 -22.40
N GLN A 166 -6.99 17.58 -23.34
CA GLN A 166 -6.11 16.46 -23.11
C GLN A 166 -5.08 16.78 -22.03
N LYS A 167 -4.46 17.95 -22.08
CA LYS A 167 -3.49 18.40 -21.09
C LYS A 167 -4.11 18.50 -19.68
N GLU A 168 -5.33 19.01 -19.56
CA GLU A 168 -6.05 19.07 -18.28
C GLU A 168 -6.28 17.66 -17.71
N LEU A 169 -6.65 16.67 -18.56
CA LEU A 169 -6.79 15.29 -18.16
C LEU A 169 -5.48 14.72 -17.59
N GLU A 170 -4.37 14.95 -18.32
CA GLU A 170 -3.04 14.48 -17.92
C GLU A 170 -2.60 15.13 -16.60
N GLU A 171 -2.78 16.45 -16.47
CA GLU A 171 -2.42 17.21 -15.26
C GLU A 171 -3.29 16.78 -14.07
N ALA A 172 -4.59 16.64 -14.23
CA ALA A 172 -5.49 16.18 -13.16
C ALA A 172 -5.16 14.75 -12.73
N THR A 173 -4.85 13.86 -13.67
CA THR A 173 -4.41 12.48 -13.37
C THR A 173 -3.09 12.49 -12.62
N ALA A 174 -2.11 13.25 -13.07
CA ALA A 174 -0.79 13.37 -12.43
C ALA A 174 -0.86 13.91 -10.99
N LEU A 175 -1.85 14.74 -10.67
CA LEU A 175 -2.07 15.25 -9.31
C LEU A 175 -2.69 14.21 -8.36
N GLU A 176 -3.54 13.31 -8.86
CA GLU A 176 -4.21 12.30 -8.04
C GLU A 176 -3.38 11.00 -7.89
N MET A 177 -2.53 10.67 -8.87
CA MET A 177 -1.74 9.42 -8.88
C MET A 177 -0.80 9.26 -7.67
N PRO A 178 -0.03 10.27 -7.22
CA PRO A 178 0.87 10.11 -6.08
C PRO A 178 0.16 9.68 -4.80
N MET A 179 -1.07 10.14 -4.58
CA MET A 179 -1.87 9.75 -3.42
C MET A 179 -2.30 8.28 -3.49
N MET A 180 -2.57 7.76 -4.67
CA MET A 180 -2.93 6.36 -4.88
C MET A 180 -1.73 5.42 -4.76
N GLN A 181 -0.56 5.83 -5.23
CA GLN A 181 0.68 5.04 -5.20
C GLN A 181 1.47 5.16 -3.88
N GLN A 182 1.05 6.05 -3.01
CA GLN A 182 1.73 6.28 -1.74
C GLN A 182 1.90 5.00 -0.93
N ASN A 183 3.04 4.85 -0.24
CA ASN A 183 3.43 3.68 0.56
C ASN A 183 3.63 2.35 -0.21
N LEU A 184 3.26 2.25 -1.49
CA LEU A 184 3.54 1.04 -2.30
C LEU A 184 5.05 0.77 -2.45
N PRO A 185 5.93 1.77 -2.65
CA PRO A 185 7.36 1.54 -2.70
C PRO A 185 7.92 0.92 -1.41
N ILE A 186 7.34 1.24 -0.24
CA ILE A 186 7.75 0.65 1.03
C ILE A 186 7.38 -0.83 1.06
N ILE A 187 6.15 -1.18 0.68
CA ILE A 187 5.71 -2.59 0.60
C ILE A 187 6.59 -3.37 -0.38
N ALA A 188 6.89 -2.79 -1.56
CA ALA A 188 7.79 -3.39 -2.54
C ALA A 188 9.20 -3.64 -1.96
N THR A 189 9.74 -2.69 -1.21
CA THR A 189 11.05 -2.84 -0.56
C THR A 189 11.04 -3.97 0.48
N ILE A 190 9.96 -4.09 1.27
CA ILE A 190 9.84 -5.13 2.29
C ILE A 190 9.79 -6.53 1.66
N THR A 191 9.34 -6.67 0.41
CA THR A 191 9.38 -7.95 -0.32
C THR A 191 10.78 -8.59 -0.31
N THR A 192 11.76 -7.79 -0.63
CA THR A 192 13.17 -8.23 -0.65
C THR A 192 13.77 -8.21 0.75
N LEU A 193 13.52 -7.15 1.51
CA LEU A 193 14.11 -6.94 2.83
C LEU A 193 13.69 -8.05 3.81
N GLY A 194 12.43 -8.48 3.78
CA GLY A 194 11.94 -9.58 4.62
C GLY A 194 12.72 -10.87 4.40
N THR A 195 12.91 -11.24 3.14
CA THR A 195 13.67 -12.45 2.76
C THR A 195 15.14 -12.32 3.14
N LEU A 196 15.77 -11.15 2.91
CA LEU A 196 17.16 -10.90 3.26
C LEU A 196 17.40 -10.92 4.78
N MET A 197 16.45 -10.40 5.58
CA MET A 197 16.53 -10.48 7.04
C MET A 197 16.38 -11.93 7.53
N GLY A 198 15.52 -12.72 6.89
CA GLY A 198 15.45 -14.17 7.15
C GLY A 198 16.77 -14.88 6.86
N LEU A 199 17.38 -14.59 5.72
CA LEU A 199 18.70 -15.15 5.34
C LEU A 199 19.80 -14.70 6.32
N LEU A 200 19.82 -13.44 6.73
CA LEU A 200 20.74 -12.95 7.74
C LEU A 200 20.58 -13.72 9.06
N GLY A 201 19.36 -14.03 9.44
CA GLY A 201 19.05 -14.87 10.60
C GLY A 201 19.67 -16.27 10.51
N THR A 202 19.64 -16.90 9.32
CA THR A 202 20.33 -18.20 9.15
C THR A 202 21.82 -18.09 9.31
N VAL A 203 22.44 -17.07 8.74
CA VAL A 203 23.90 -16.88 8.87
C VAL A 203 24.29 -16.70 10.33
N ILE A 204 23.58 -15.86 11.08
CA ILE A 204 23.85 -15.61 12.51
C ILE A 204 23.62 -16.88 13.33
N GLY A 205 22.52 -17.60 13.11
CA GLY A 205 22.20 -18.85 13.81
C GLY A 205 23.25 -19.93 13.57
N MET A 206 23.71 -20.09 12.32
CA MET A 206 24.78 -21.04 11.99
C MET A 206 26.13 -20.66 12.59
N ILE A 207 26.50 -19.36 12.59
CA ILE A 207 27.72 -18.90 13.25
C ILE A 207 27.71 -19.27 14.73
N ARG A 208 26.61 -19.05 15.42
CA ARG A 208 26.44 -19.44 16.84
C ARG A 208 26.55 -20.95 17.05
N SER A 209 25.94 -21.75 16.15
CA SER A 209 26.01 -23.21 16.21
C SER A 209 27.46 -23.71 16.11
N PHE A 210 28.23 -23.21 15.14
CA PHE A 210 29.62 -23.61 14.96
C PHE A 210 30.53 -23.07 16.05
N ALA A 211 30.28 -21.87 16.59
CA ALA A 211 31.02 -21.34 17.70
C ALA A 211 30.83 -22.20 18.97
N ALA A 212 29.64 -22.67 19.27
CA ALA A 212 29.35 -23.57 20.36
C ALA A 212 30.07 -24.92 20.20
N LEU A 213 30.08 -25.46 18.97
CA LEU A 213 30.76 -26.70 18.64
C LEU A 213 32.30 -26.59 18.85
N SER A 214 32.89 -25.47 18.48
CA SER A 214 34.35 -25.25 18.62
C SER A 214 34.82 -24.99 20.04
N ALA A 215 33.98 -24.41 20.91
CA ALA A 215 34.34 -24.06 22.29
C ALA A 215 34.23 -25.23 23.26
N GLY A 216 33.46 -26.26 22.95
CA GLY A 216 33.01 -27.27 23.94
C GLY A 216 33.76 -28.58 23.95
N GLY A 217 34.93 -28.77 23.31
CA GLY A 217 35.78 -29.99 23.44
C GLY A 217 35.09 -31.38 23.31
N GLY A 218 33.79 -31.41 23.03
CA GLY A 218 32.90 -32.55 22.89
C GLY A 218 31.47 -32.04 22.81
N ALA A 219 31.00 -32.03 21.63
CA ALA A 219 29.65 -31.68 21.10
C ALA A 219 28.61 -31.31 22.16
N ASP A 220 28.44 -30.04 22.48
CA ASP A 220 27.19 -29.53 23.03
C ASP A 220 26.11 -29.59 21.92
N SER A 221 25.56 -30.79 21.74
CA SER A 221 24.55 -31.07 20.72
C SER A 221 23.29 -30.25 20.93
N MET A 222 23.05 -29.77 22.16
CA MET A 222 21.95 -28.90 22.53
C MET A 222 22.14 -27.50 21.94
N ALA A 223 23.30 -26.89 22.15
CA ALA A 223 23.62 -25.55 21.61
C ALA A 223 23.65 -25.56 20.08
N LEU A 224 24.18 -26.62 19.45
CA LEU A 224 24.16 -26.82 18.02
C LEU A 224 22.71 -26.88 17.47
N SER A 225 21.87 -27.70 18.08
CA SER A 225 20.47 -27.85 17.69
C SER A 225 19.69 -26.55 17.84
N GLN A 226 19.95 -25.80 18.90
CA GLN A 226 19.30 -24.50 19.15
C GLN A 226 19.66 -23.46 18.09
N GLY A 227 20.94 -23.33 17.72
CA GLY A 227 21.36 -22.39 16.69
C GLY A 227 20.83 -22.74 15.29
N ILE A 228 20.72 -24.04 14.94
CA ILE A 228 20.09 -24.48 13.71
C ILE A 228 18.59 -24.14 13.72
N SER A 229 17.90 -24.41 14.84
CA SER A 229 16.48 -24.07 14.97
C SER A 229 16.24 -22.56 14.84
N GLU A 230 17.07 -21.72 15.50
CA GLU A 230 17.05 -20.26 15.36
C GLU A 230 17.15 -19.84 13.88
N ALA A 231 18.10 -20.41 13.15
CA ALA A 231 18.33 -20.13 11.74
C ALA A 231 17.08 -20.43 10.89
N LEU A 232 16.52 -21.63 11.04
CA LEU A 232 15.35 -22.07 10.25
C LEU A 232 14.11 -21.23 10.52
N ILE A 233 13.86 -20.86 11.77
CA ILE A 233 12.72 -20.01 12.15
C ILE A 233 12.80 -18.65 11.49
N ASN A 234 13.99 -18.01 11.56
CA ASN A 234 14.19 -16.70 10.94
C ASN A 234 13.94 -16.73 9.44
N THR A 235 14.41 -17.76 8.75
CA THR A 235 14.18 -17.92 7.30
C THR A 235 12.70 -18.11 6.99
N ALA A 236 12.01 -18.99 7.72
CA ALA A 236 10.59 -19.21 7.51
C ALA A 236 9.77 -17.92 7.68
N PHE A 237 10.06 -17.14 8.72
CA PHE A 237 9.39 -15.84 8.96
C PHE A 237 9.75 -14.79 7.92
N GLY A 238 11.01 -14.74 7.48
CA GLY A 238 11.48 -13.84 6.44
C GLY A 238 10.78 -14.09 5.11
N ILE A 239 10.68 -15.36 4.69
CA ILE A 239 9.98 -15.78 3.47
C ILE A 239 8.49 -15.45 3.58
N LEU A 240 7.84 -15.75 4.71
CA LEU A 240 6.43 -15.43 4.93
C LEU A 240 6.18 -13.93 4.80
N THR A 241 7.02 -13.11 5.42
CA THR A 241 6.92 -11.64 5.34
C THR A 241 7.07 -11.14 3.91
N GLY A 242 8.08 -11.62 3.17
CA GLY A 242 8.30 -11.27 1.77
C GLY A 242 7.14 -11.71 0.87
N ALA A 243 6.61 -12.91 1.08
CA ALA A 243 5.47 -13.43 0.32
C ALA A 243 4.19 -12.58 0.54
N LEU A 244 3.88 -12.21 1.76
CA LEU A 244 2.74 -11.33 2.06
C LEU A 244 2.94 -9.93 1.47
N ALA A 245 4.16 -9.40 1.50
CA ALA A 245 4.47 -8.11 0.91
C ALA A 245 4.28 -8.11 -0.62
N VAL A 246 4.77 -9.13 -1.34
CA VAL A 246 4.63 -9.19 -2.80
C VAL A 246 3.17 -9.39 -3.23
N ILE A 247 2.41 -10.19 -2.50
CA ILE A 247 0.98 -10.40 -2.78
C ILE A 247 0.23 -9.07 -2.58
N SER A 248 0.49 -8.36 -1.47
CA SER A 248 -0.14 -7.07 -1.17
C SER A 248 0.23 -6.02 -2.23
N TYR A 249 1.50 -5.90 -2.58
CA TYR A 249 1.99 -4.98 -3.60
C TYR A 249 1.29 -5.19 -4.94
N ASN A 250 1.30 -6.42 -5.44
CA ASN A 250 0.68 -6.77 -6.72
C ASN A 250 -0.83 -6.53 -6.72
N TYR A 251 -1.51 -6.83 -5.60
CA TYR A 251 -2.94 -6.58 -5.48
C TYR A 251 -3.28 -5.08 -5.62
N PHE A 252 -2.55 -4.22 -4.91
CA PHE A 252 -2.80 -2.78 -4.95
C PHE A 252 -2.38 -2.14 -6.27
N THR A 253 -1.24 -2.54 -6.84
CA THR A 253 -0.80 -2.07 -8.17
C THR A 253 -1.85 -2.40 -9.23
N ASN A 254 -2.33 -3.64 -9.30
CA ASN A 254 -3.38 -4.03 -10.23
C ASN A 254 -4.70 -3.24 -10.03
N LYS A 255 -5.01 -2.82 -8.80
CA LYS A 255 -6.17 -1.97 -8.54
C LYS A 255 -5.98 -0.56 -9.07
N ILE A 256 -4.79 0.01 -8.92
CA ILE A 256 -4.44 1.33 -9.43
C ILE A 256 -4.45 1.32 -10.96
N ASP A 257 -3.85 0.31 -11.57
CA ASP A 257 -3.83 0.16 -13.03
C ASP A 257 -5.25 0.13 -13.62
N LYS A 258 -6.17 -0.66 -13.02
CA LYS A 258 -7.57 -0.67 -13.44
C LYS A 258 -8.25 0.69 -13.33
N LEU A 259 -7.88 1.48 -12.33
CA LEU A 259 -8.40 2.83 -12.15
C LEU A 259 -7.86 3.76 -13.23
N THR A 260 -6.56 3.70 -13.52
CA THR A 260 -5.91 4.48 -14.57
C THR A 260 -6.51 4.16 -15.94
N TYR A 261 -6.66 2.88 -16.29
CA TYR A 261 -7.36 2.48 -17.53
C TYR A 261 -8.77 3.06 -17.64
N GLY A 262 -9.53 3.07 -16.54
CA GLY A 262 -10.86 3.67 -16.53
C GLY A 262 -10.84 5.18 -16.75
N LEU A 263 -9.84 5.88 -16.20
CA LEU A 263 -9.63 7.31 -16.43
C LEU A 263 -9.25 7.60 -17.89
N ASP A 264 -8.33 6.83 -18.45
CA ASP A 264 -7.90 6.98 -19.84
C ASP A 264 -9.07 6.74 -20.81
N GLU A 265 -9.89 5.73 -20.55
CA GLU A 265 -11.07 5.42 -21.36
C GLU A 265 -12.10 6.56 -21.35
N VAL A 266 -12.37 7.15 -20.17
CA VAL A 266 -13.28 8.31 -20.07
C VAL A 266 -12.65 9.53 -20.70
N GLY A 267 -11.38 9.79 -20.45
CA GLY A 267 -10.63 10.91 -20.98
C GLY A 267 -10.63 10.92 -22.51
N PHE A 268 -10.32 9.77 -23.12
CA PHE A 268 -10.40 9.60 -24.58
C PHE A 268 -11.80 9.88 -25.11
N SER A 269 -12.85 9.41 -24.42
CA SER A 269 -14.23 9.66 -24.81
C SER A 269 -14.60 11.15 -24.72
N ILE A 270 -14.11 11.88 -23.72
CA ILE A 270 -14.33 13.34 -23.60
C ILE A 270 -13.69 14.09 -24.79
N VAL A 271 -12.42 13.79 -25.08
CA VAL A 271 -11.67 14.42 -26.18
C VAL A 271 -12.35 14.11 -27.52
N GLN A 272 -12.74 12.87 -27.76
CA GLN A 272 -13.39 12.42 -28.99
C GLN A 272 -14.77 13.07 -29.18
N THR A 273 -15.56 13.20 -28.10
CA THR A 273 -16.84 13.89 -28.16
C THR A 273 -16.66 15.35 -28.52
N PHE A 274 -15.68 16.05 -27.94
CA PHE A 274 -15.37 17.43 -28.32
C PHE A 274 -14.96 17.53 -29.79
N ALA A 275 -14.13 16.62 -30.29
CA ALA A 275 -13.70 16.59 -31.68
C ALA A 275 -14.87 16.36 -32.67
N ALA A 276 -15.89 15.61 -32.27
CA ALA A 276 -17.05 15.33 -33.12
C ALA A 276 -18.10 16.45 -33.12
N THR A 277 -18.19 17.23 -32.03
CA THR A 277 -19.23 18.28 -31.90
C THR A 277 -18.77 19.66 -32.34
N HIS A 278 -17.48 19.90 -32.43
CA HIS A 278 -16.84 21.18 -32.79
C HIS A 278 -15.82 21.00 -33.90
#